data_2805772dafb360858e4148595e549724
#
_entry.id   2805772dafb360858e4148595e549724
#
_cell.length_a   1.000
_cell.length_b   1.000
_cell.length_c   1.000
_cell.angle_alpha   90.00
_cell.angle_beta   90.00
_cell.angle_gamma   90.00
#
_symmetry.space_group_name_H-M   'P 1'
#
loop_
_entity.id
_entity.type
_entity.pdbx_description
1 polymer ?
#
loop_
_entity_poly.entity_id
_entity_poly.type
_entity_poly.pdbx_seq_one_letter_code
_entity_poly.pdbx_strand_id
1 'polypeptide(L)'
;MLIKEYRIPLPMSVEEYRIAQLYMIQKKSREETCGEGSGVEILENRPYMDGPGGNGQYTHKVYHIGMHIPSWFRSILPKAALRVEEESWNAYPYTRTRYTCPFVEKFSIDIETYYKTDPGEHGNVFNLSAAEKRQTILDPIDIVKDPIPPHEYKAEEDPKLYKSVKTKRGPLSEDWIQEYKNNPGKYPIMCAYKLCKVEFRYWGMQSKIERFIHDVG
;
A
#
# COMPACT_ATOMS: atom_id res chain seq x y z
N MET A 1 10.90 -14.14 -7.12
CA MET A 1 10.43 -12.85 -6.57
C MET A 1 9.44 -12.21 -7.54
N LEU A 2 8.30 -11.79 -7.06
CA LEU A 2 7.31 -11.06 -7.85
C LEU A 2 7.40 -9.58 -7.50
N ILE A 3 7.64 -8.73 -8.50
CA ILE A 3 7.80 -7.29 -8.33
C ILE A 3 6.69 -6.58 -9.09
N LYS A 4 5.91 -5.76 -8.39
CA LYS A 4 4.92 -4.87 -9.00
C LYS A 4 5.19 -3.42 -8.59
N GLU A 5 5.01 -2.52 -9.54
CA GLU A 5 4.99 -1.09 -9.28
C GLU A 5 3.58 -0.57 -9.52
N TYR A 6 2.94 -0.13 -8.45
CA TYR A 6 1.63 0.52 -8.53
C TYR A 6 1.80 2.01 -8.68
N ARG A 7 1.00 2.61 -9.53
CA ARG A 7 0.93 4.07 -9.72
C ARG A 7 -0.49 4.52 -9.47
N ILE A 8 -0.68 5.27 -8.40
CA ILE A 8 -2.00 5.67 -7.94
C ILE A 8 -2.09 7.20 -7.96
N PRO A 9 -2.60 7.79 -9.05
CA PRO A 9 -2.88 9.23 -9.08
C PRO A 9 -3.98 9.60 -8.09
N LEU A 10 -3.79 10.72 -7.41
CA LEU A 10 -4.73 11.22 -6.40
C LEU A 10 -5.03 12.70 -6.64
N PRO A 11 -6.29 13.15 -6.44
CA PRO A 11 -6.72 14.52 -6.72
C PRO A 11 -6.43 15.46 -5.56
N MET A 12 -5.17 15.53 -5.14
CA MET A 12 -4.75 16.41 -4.06
C MET A 12 -3.26 16.70 -4.15
N SER A 13 -2.78 17.64 -3.33
CA SER A 13 -1.35 17.95 -3.26
C SER A 13 -0.63 16.96 -2.32
N VAL A 14 0.69 16.88 -2.45
CA VAL A 14 1.54 16.09 -1.55
C VAL A 14 1.42 16.59 -0.11
N GLU A 15 1.32 17.90 0.08
CA GLU A 15 1.14 18.52 1.40
C GLU A 15 -0.20 18.16 2.03
N GLU A 16 -1.28 18.17 1.25
CA GLU A 16 -2.60 17.75 1.74
C GLU A 16 -2.61 16.28 2.14
N TYR A 17 -1.96 15.44 1.34
CA TYR A 17 -1.91 14.00 1.61
C TYR A 17 -1.07 13.67 2.85
N ARG A 18 -0.16 14.53 3.24
CA ARG A 18 0.57 14.40 4.51
C ARG A 18 -0.38 14.21 5.69
N ILE A 19 -1.45 14.99 5.73
CA ILE A 19 -2.48 14.91 6.77
C ILE A 19 -3.43 13.75 6.50
N ALA A 20 -3.87 13.60 5.27
CA ALA A 20 -4.79 12.54 4.88
C ALA A 20 -4.23 11.15 5.16
N GLN A 21 -2.95 10.91 4.91
CA GLN A 21 -2.32 9.63 5.16
C GLN A 21 -2.27 9.28 6.66
N LEU A 22 -2.07 10.26 7.52
CA LEU A 22 -2.12 10.05 8.97
C LEU A 22 -3.53 9.67 9.43
N TYR A 23 -4.54 10.34 8.88
CA TYR A 23 -5.93 10.00 9.15
C TYR A 23 -6.27 8.57 8.71
N MET A 24 -5.83 8.17 7.52
CA MET A 24 -6.04 6.82 7.00
C MET A 24 -5.35 5.76 7.86
N ILE A 25 -4.11 6.02 8.27
CA ILE A 25 -3.36 5.11 9.15
C ILE A 25 -4.10 4.91 10.47
N GLN A 26 -4.58 5.99 11.08
CA GLN A 26 -5.32 5.91 12.34
C GLN A 26 -6.66 5.20 12.19
N LYS A 27 -7.39 5.47 11.11
CA LYS A 27 -8.67 4.82 10.83
C LYS A 27 -8.48 3.31 10.63
N LYS A 28 -7.49 2.93 9.82
CA LYS A 28 -7.14 1.53 9.59
C LYS A 28 -6.74 0.82 10.88
N SER A 29 -5.92 1.45 11.69
CA SER A 29 -5.49 0.92 12.99
C SER A 29 -6.67 0.67 13.92
N ARG A 30 -7.64 1.60 13.98
CA ARG A 30 -8.84 1.42 14.79
C ARG A 30 -9.72 0.28 14.29
N GLU A 31 -9.89 0.14 12.99
CA GLU A 31 -10.65 -0.95 12.39
C GLU A 31 -10.01 -2.30 12.67
N GLU A 32 -8.68 -2.38 12.60
CA GLU A 32 -7.92 -3.60 12.90
C GLU A 32 -7.99 -4.00 14.37
N THR A 33 -8.04 -3.03 15.29
CA THR A 33 -8.09 -3.30 16.74
C THR A 33 -9.49 -3.58 17.28
N CYS A 34 -10.55 -3.18 16.56
CA CYS A 34 -11.94 -3.37 17.00
C CYS A 34 -12.59 -4.66 16.45
N GLY A 35 -11.91 -5.38 15.53
CA GLY A 35 -12.43 -6.62 14.95
C GLY A 35 -12.31 -7.81 15.91
N GLU A 36 -13.26 -8.75 15.83
CA GLU A 36 -13.13 -10.03 16.54
C GLU A 36 -11.89 -10.78 16.04
N GLY A 37 -11.04 -11.22 16.97
CA GLY A 37 -9.79 -11.90 16.65
C GLY A 37 -8.68 -10.98 16.17
N SER A 38 -8.77 -9.68 16.44
CA SER A 38 -7.71 -8.73 16.15
C SER A 38 -6.47 -9.03 17.00
N GLY A 39 -5.60 -9.89 16.48
CA GLY A 39 -4.33 -10.20 17.10
C GLY A 39 -3.24 -9.23 16.68
N VAL A 40 -3.49 -7.92 16.73
CA VAL A 40 -2.47 -6.91 16.40
C VAL A 40 -1.83 -6.39 17.67
N GLU A 41 -0.52 -6.58 17.81
CA GLU A 41 0.27 -6.03 18.90
C GLU A 41 1.25 -5.00 18.36
N ILE A 42 1.33 -3.84 18.99
CA ILE A 42 2.32 -2.82 18.67
C ILE A 42 3.49 -3.01 19.63
N LEU A 43 4.64 -3.46 19.09
CA LEU A 43 5.84 -3.71 19.88
C LEU A 43 6.68 -2.46 20.06
N GLU A 44 6.81 -1.66 19.01
CA GLU A 44 7.55 -0.41 19.02
C GLU A 44 6.81 0.65 18.20
N ASN A 45 6.89 1.89 18.68
CA ASN A 45 6.40 3.06 17.97
C ASN A 45 7.23 4.26 18.44
N ARG A 46 8.23 4.64 17.64
CA ARG A 46 9.22 5.62 18.03
C ARG A 46 9.74 6.45 16.86
N PRO A 47 10.20 7.67 17.09
CA PRO A 47 10.94 8.42 16.07
C PRO A 47 12.27 7.74 15.72
N TYR A 48 12.73 7.94 14.52
CA TYR A 48 14.08 7.52 14.11
C TYR A 48 14.78 8.62 13.32
N MET A 49 16.11 8.55 13.26
CA MET A 49 16.97 9.47 12.54
C MET A 49 17.93 8.69 11.63
N ASP A 50 18.26 9.30 10.50
CA ASP A 50 19.23 8.74 9.54
C ASP A 50 18.92 7.32 9.06
N GLY A 51 17.63 7.00 8.95
CA GLY A 51 17.14 5.73 8.45
C GLY A 51 16.52 5.84 7.07
N PRO A 52 15.65 4.89 6.68
CA PRO A 52 14.98 4.92 5.38
C PRO A 52 14.22 6.22 5.16
N GLY A 53 14.54 6.94 4.07
CA GLY A 53 13.94 8.22 3.75
C GLY A 53 14.42 9.39 4.62
N GLY A 54 15.38 9.19 5.51
CA GLY A 54 15.93 10.19 6.42
C GLY A 54 15.41 10.03 7.85
N ASN A 55 14.64 11.00 8.33
CA ASN A 55 14.05 11.00 9.67
C ASN A 55 12.55 10.74 9.58
N GLY A 56 12.00 9.97 10.50
CA GLY A 56 10.59 9.66 10.50
C GLY A 56 10.12 8.93 11.74
N GLN A 57 9.04 8.19 11.60
CA GLN A 57 8.45 7.38 12.66
C GLN A 57 8.56 5.91 12.31
N TYR A 58 9.13 5.13 13.22
CA TYR A 58 9.26 3.68 13.11
C TYR A 58 8.18 2.99 13.92
N THR A 59 7.54 1.98 13.34
CA THR A 59 6.54 1.17 14.01
C THR A 59 6.82 -0.31 13.76
N HIS A 60 6.77 -1.11 14.80
CA HIS A 60 6.88 -2.57 14.72
C HIS A 60 5.61 -3.19 15.29
N LYS A 61 4.91 -3.95 14.44
CA LYS A 61 3.65 -4.61 14.80
C LYS A 61 3.74 -6.11 14.55
N VAL A 62 2.93 -6.86 15.29
CA VAL A 62 2.74 -8.29 15.08
C VAL A 62 1.27 -8.54 14.77
N TYR A 63 1.02 -9.26 13.68
CA TYR A 63 -0.31 -9.68 13.27
C TYR A 63 -0.45 -11.19 13.42
N HIS A 64 -1.53 -11.62 14.08
CA HIS A 64 -1.91 -13.02 14.15
C HIS A 64 -2.94 -13.28 13.04
N ILE A 65 -2.44 -13.74 11.89
CA ILE A 65 -3.26 -13.93 10.70
C ILE A 65 -3.78 -15.36 10.65
N GLY A 66 -5.09 -15.56 10.80
CA GLY A 66 -5.70 -16.87 10.68
C GLY A 66 -6.75 -16.97 9.58
N MET A 67 -7.37 -15.83 9.21
CA MET A 67 -8.62 -15.83 8.45
C MET A 67 -8.48 -15.51 6.95
N HIS A 68 -7.35 -14.94 6.51
CA HIS A 68 -7.15 -14.51 5.12
C HIS A 68 -6.27 -15.44 4.29
N ILE A 69 -5.85 -16.57 4.87
CA ILE A 69 -5.01 -17.55 4.20
C ILE A 69 -5.88 -18.75 3.81
N PRO A 70 -5.77 -19.28 2.57
CA PRO A 70 -6.51 -20.47 2.18
C PRO A 70 -6.30 -21.64 3.15
N SER A 71 -7.33 -22.41 3.41
CA SER A 71 -7.28 -23.52 4.38
C SER A 71 -6.19 -24.56 4.05
N TRP A 72 -5.96 -24.82 2.75
CA TRP A 72 -4.91 -25.73 2.31
C TRP A 72 -3.50 -25.22 2.68
N PHE A 73 -3.31 -23.90 2.66
CA PHE A 73 -2.04 -23.29 3.04
C PHE A 73 -1.83 -23.34 4.56
N ARG A 74 -2.91 -23.16 5.35
CA ARG A 74 -2.83 -23.28 6.81
C ARG A 74 -2.48 -24.69 7.27
N SER A 75 -2.88 -25.71 6.51
CA SER A 75 -2.60 -27.10 6.88
C SER A 75 -1.13 -27.50 6.72
N ILE A 76 -0.38 -26.78 5.86
CA ILE A 76 1.05 -27.06 5.65
C ILE A 76 1.97 -26.17 6.48
N LEU A 77 1.43 -25.14 7.15
CA LEU A 77 2.20 -24.25 8.00
C LEU A 77 1.94 -24.56 9.49
N PRO A 78 2.98 -24.54 10.34
CA PRO A 78 2.80 -24.56 11.79
C PRO A 78 1.95 -23.37 12.25
N LYS A 79 1.20 -23.52 13.35
CA LYS A 79 0.41 -22.42 13.93
C LYS A 79 1.23 -21.16 14.18
N ALA A 80 2.51 -21.30 14.53
CA ALA A 80 3.43 -20.19 14.74
C ALA A 80 3.75 -19.44 13.44
N ALA A 81 3.63 -20.07 12.27
CA ALA A 81 3.86 -19.45 10.97
C ALA A 81 2.71 -18.55 10.52
N LEU A 82 1.59 -18.52 11.24
CA LEU A 82 0.48 -17.60 10.99
C LEU A 82 0.71 -16.24 11.66
N ARG A 83 1.87 -16.03 12.26
CA ARG A 83 2.29 -14.78 12.83
C ARG A 83 3.11 -13.99 11.81
N VAL A 84 2.68 -12.79 11.50
CA VAL A 84 3.37 -11.88 10.58
C VAL A 84 3.86 -10.66 11.35
N GLU A 85 5.11 -10.28 11.15
CA GLU A 85 5.67 -9.06 11.68
C GLU A 85 5.70 -7.98 10.62
N GLU A 86 5.29 -6.77 11.00
CA GLU A 86 5.35 -5.58 10.16
C GLU A 86 6.30 -4.56 10.76
N GLU A 87 7.30 -4.16 9.97
CA GLU A 87 8.13 -3.01 10.29
C GLU A 87 7.79 -1.89 9.30
N SER A 88 7.52 -0.70 9.80
CA SER A 88 7.16 0.45 8.98
C SER A 88 8.04 1.66 9.34
N TRP A 89 8.60 2.27 8.32
CA TRP A 89 9.37 3.52 8.40
C TRP A 89 8.60 4.59 7.64
N ASN A 90 8.03 5.53 8.35
CA ASN A 90 7.28 6.64 7.74
C ASN A 90 8.11 7.92 7.82
N ALA A 91 8.74 8.24 6.71
CA ALA A 91 9.45 9.49 6.48
C ALA A 91 8.81 10.24 5.30
N TYR A 92 7.52 10.53 5.41
CA TYR A 92 6.74 11.18 4.34
C TYR A 92 7.49 12.35 3.73
N PRO A 93 7.60 12.47 2.39
CA PRO A 93 6.88 11.75 1.33
C PRO A 93 7.48 10.42 0.87
N TYR A 94 8.25 9.76 1.72
CA TYR A 94 8.74 8.42 1.51
C TYR A 94 8.27 7.52 2.64
N THR A 95 7.83 6.31 2.31
CA THR A 95 7.52 5.29 3.30
C THR A 95 8.09 3.94 2.88
N ARG A 96 8.44 3.13 3.85
CA ARG A 96 8.84 1.75 3.64
C ARG A 96 8.14 0.86 4.64
N THR A 97 7.61 -0.27 4.17
CA THR A 97 6.99 -1.26 5.02
C THR A 97 7.51 -2.64 4.64
N ARG A 98 7.84 -3.43 5.64
CA ARG A 98 8.32 -4.79 5.44
C ARG A 98 7.51 -5.75 6.29
N TYR A 99 7.01 -6.81 5.63
CA TYR A 99 6.33 -7.92 6.29
C TYR A 99 7.21 -9.15 6.23
N THR A 100 7.39 -9.81 7.37
CA THR A 100 8.13 -11.05 7.49
C THR A 100 7.37 -12.04 8.36
N CYS A 101 7.62 -13.32 8.16
CA CYS A 101 7.09 -14.37 9.03
C CYS A 101 8.26 -15.10 9.68
N PRO A 102 8.46 -14.99 11.01
CA PRO A 102 9.66 -15.52 11.68
C PRO A 102 9.89 -17.01 11.49
N PHE A 103 8.82 -17.78 11.25
CA PHE A 103 8.90 -19.23 11.15
C PHE A 103 8.90 -19.73 9.71
N VAL A 104 8.84 -18.84 8.73
CA VAL A 104 8.91 -19.17 7.30
C VAL A 104 10.10 -18.47 6.69
N GLU A 105 11.15 -19.24 6.44
CA GLU A 105 12.33 -18.72 5.75
C GLU A 105 11.96 -18.22 4.36
N LYS A 106 12.62 -17.13 3.96
CA LYS A 106 12.48 -16.54 2.61
C LYS A 106 11.07 -16.05 2.28
N PHE A 107 10.23 -15.79 3.30
CA PHE A 107 9.01 -15.02 3.11
C PHE A 107 9.27 -13.57 3.44
N SER A 108 9.02 -12.67 2.50
CA SER A 108 9.04 -11.24 2.74
C SER A 108 8.15 -10.50 1.74
N ILE A 109 7.54 -9.42 2.23
CA ILE A 109 6.89 -8.42 1.41
C ILE A 109 7.57 -7.10 1.73
N ASP A 110 8.20 -6.48 0.74
CA ASP A 110 8.85 -5.19 0.87
C ASP A 110 8.08 -4.18 0.04
N ILE A 111 7.61 -3.11 0.67
CA ILE A 111 6.84 -2.05 0.01
C ILE A 111 7.53 -0.72 0.26
N GLU A 112 7.94 -0.05 -0.83
CA GLU A 112 8.42 1.32 -0.79
C GLU A 112 7.42 2.22 -1.49
N THR A 113 7.17 3.40 -0.94
CA THR A 113 6.25 4.37 -1.54
C THR A 113 6.91 5.73 -1.60
N TYR A 114 6.84 6.36 -2.79
CA TYR A 114 7.15 7.76 -3.00
C TYR A 114 5.88 8.50 -3.40
N TYR A 115 5.65 9.64 -2.74
CA TYR A 115 4.53 10.52 -3.08
C TYR A 115 5.12 11.73 -3.83
N LYS A 116 4.73 11.90 -5.08
CA LYS A 116 5.29 12.95 -5.97
C LYS A 116 4.19 13.78 -6.62
N THR A 117 4.51 15.05 -6.86
CA THR A 117 3.61 15.98 -7.54
C THR A 117 3.72 15.81 -9.05
N ASP A 118 3.07 14.77 -9.55
CA ASP A 118 2.94 14.49 -10.99
C ASP A 118 1.74 13.55 -11.22
N PRO A 119 1.27 13.39 -12.48
CA PRO A 119 0.09 12.56 -12.78
C PRO A 119 0.38 11.06 -12.93
N GLY A 120 1.54 10.58 -12.51
CA GLY A 120 1.91 9.17 -12.62
C GLY A 120 2.80 8.84 -13.81
N GLU A 121 3.54 9.80 -14.32
CA GLU A 121 4.36 9.68 -15.55
C GLU A 121 5.87 9.59 -15.28
N HIS A 122 6.29 9.53 -14.03
CA HIS A 122 7.72 9.46 -13.69
C HIS A 122 8.32 8.11 -14.10
N GLY A 123 9.43 8.16 -14.85
CA GLY A 123 9.98 6.97 -15.50
C GLY A 123 10.66 5.96 -14.58
N ASN A 124 11.39 6.42 -13.57
CA ASN A 124 12.22 5.52 -12.73
C ASN A 124 12.34 6.05 -11.29
N VAL A 125 11.21 6.05 -10.60
CA VAL A 125 11.10 6.59 -9.23
C VAL A 125 12.00 5.83 -8.25
N PHE A 126 12.10 4.51 -8.39
CA PHE A 126 12.81 3.64 -7.45
C PHE A 126 14.24 3.31 -7.88
N ASN A 127 14.69 3.89 -8.99
CA ASN A 127 16.05 3.68 -9.51
C ASN A 127 16.42 2.20 -9.63
N LEU A 128 15.52 1.42 -10.22
CA LEU A 128 15.70 -0.01 -10.40
C LEU A 128 16.78 -0.32 -11.42
N SER A 129 17.49 -1.44 -11.21
CA SER A 129 18.41 -1.99 -12.19
C SER A 129 17.66 -2.43 -13.46
N ALA A 130 18.39 -2.59 -14.58
CA ALA A 130 17.79 -3.07 -15.83
C ALA A 130 17.13 -4.45 -15.67
N ALA A 131 17.73 -5.33 -14.88
CA ALA A 131 17.19 -6.66 -14.60
C ALA A 131 15.89 -6.57 -13.79
N GLU A 132 15.87 -5.74 -12.75
CA GLU A 132 14.67 -5.51 -11.93
C GLU A 132 13.55 -4.86 -12.74
N LYS A 133 13.87 -3.89 -13.59
CA LYS A 133 12.89 -3.25 -14.48
C LYS A 133 12.21 -4.26 -15.41
N ARG A 134 12.98 -5.22 -15.95
CA ARG A 134 12.43 -6.26 -16.83
C ARG A 134 11.47 -7.20 -16.10
N GLN A 135 11.68 -7.42 -14.81
CA GLN A 135 10.82 -8.27 -13.97
C GLN A 135 9.61 -7.53 -13.42
N THR A 136 9.65 -6.20 -13.39
CA THR A 136 8.61 -5.40 -12.74
C THR A 136 7.36 -5.32 -13.59
N ILE A 137 6.24 -5.69 -13.01
CA ILE A 137 4.92 -5.52 -13.60
C ILE A 137 4.41 -4.14 -13.20
N LEU A 138 4.14 -3.30 -14.19
CA LEU A 138 3.58 -1.96 -13.97
C LEU A 138 2.06 -2.07 -13.89
N ASP A 139 1.48 -1.60 -12.79
CA ASP A 139 0.04 -1.66 -12.54
C ASP A 139 -0.49 -0.26 -12.17
N PRO A 140 -0.93 0.52 -13.17
CA PRO A 140 -1.56 1.81 -12.92
C PRO A 140 -2.97 1.59 -12.32
N ILE A 141 -3.29 2.34 -11.29
CA ILE A 141 -4.60 2.28 -10.63
C ILE A 141 -5.33 3.60 -10.83
N ASP A 142 -6.53 3.53 -11.38
CA ASP A 142 -7.43 4.67 -11.52
C ASP A 142 -8.56 4.52 -10.50
N ILE A 143 -8.61 5.40 -9.51
CA ILE A 143 -9.60 5.34 -8.41
C ILE A 143 -11.05 5.53 -8.87
N VAL A 144 -11.25 5.99 -10.10
CA VAL A 144 -12.58 6.17 -10.70
C VAL A 144 -12.96 4.98 -11.58
N LYS A 145 -12.06 4.55 -12.45
CA LYS A 145 -12.35 3.51 -13.46
C LYS A 145 -12.20 2.09 -12.96
N ASP A 146 -11.29 1.85 -12.01
CA ASP A 146 -11.03 0.50 -11.54
C ASP A 146 -12.20 0.00 -10.67
N PRO A 147 -12.65 -1.24 -10.88
CA PRO A 147 -13.78 -1.78 -10.15
C PRO A 147 -13.44 -2.04 -8.68
N ILE A 148 -14.44 -1.82 -7.82
CA ILE A 148 -14.35 -2.15 -6.39
C ILE A 148 -15.23 -3.37 -6.15
N PRO A 149 -14.75 -4.39 -5.42
CA PRO A 149 -15.57 -5.53 -5.07
C PRO A 149 -16.86 -5.11 -4.36
N PRO A 150 -18.05 -5.67 -4.73
CA PRO A 150 -19.31 -5.22 -4.17
C PRO A 150 -19.40 -5.24 -2.65
N HIS A 151 -18.73 -6.18 -2.00
CA HIS A 151 -18.72 -6.31 -0.54
C HIS A 151 -17.88 -5.25 0.17
N GLU A 152 -17.01 -4.54 -0.57
CA GLU A 152 -16.15 -3.47 -0.04
C GLU A 152 -16.67 -2.08 -0.44
N TYR A 153 -17.64 -2.02 -1.33
CA TYR A 153 -18.15 -0.76 -1.85
C TYR A 153 -18.94 0.01 -0.81
N LYS A 154 -18.61 1.30 -0.66
CA LYS A 154 -19.35 2.25 0.17
C LYS A 154 -19.60 3.51 -0.66
N ALA A 155 -20.86 3.89 -0.80
CA ALA A 155 -21.26 5.06 -1.61
C ALA A 155 -20.62 6.35 -1.10
N GLU A 156 -20.47 6.49 0.21
CA GLU A 156 -19.85 7.65 0.85
C GLU A 156 -18.34 7.77 0.59
N GLU A 157 -17.70 6.71 0.12
CA GLU A 157 -16.29 6.66 -0.24
C GLU A 157 -16.05 6.65 -1.76
N ASP A 158 -17.12 6.64 -2.55
CA ASP A 158 -17.02 6.59 -4.01
C ASP A 158 -16.57 7.95 -4.57
N PRO A 159 -15.39 8.04 -5.21
CA PRO A 159 -14.89 9.31 -5.75
C PRO A 159 -15.76 9.87 -6.88
N LYS A 160 -16.59 9.06 -7.51
CA LYS A 160 -17.53 9.50 -8.56
C LYS A 160 -18.73 10.23 -7.97
N LEU A 161 -19.01 10.05 -6.68
CA LEU A 161 -20.14 10.63 -5.98
C LEU A 161 -19.75 11.66 -4.94
N TYR A 162 -18.59 11.49 -4.32
CA TYR A 162 -18.16 12.33 -3.20
C TYR A 162 -17.71 13.71 -3.66
N LYS A 163 -18.17 14.72 -2.95
CA LYS A 163 -17.68 16.10 -3.07
C LYS A 163 -17.26 16.59 -1.70
N SER A 164 -16.02 17.10 -1.62
CA SER A 164 -15.51 17.63 -0.35
C SER A 164 -16.23 18.93 0.04
N VAL A 165 -16.80 18.95 1.23
CA VAL A 165 -17.40 20.16 1.80
C VAL A 165 -16.33 21.23 2.05
N LYS A 166 -15.14 20.80 2.47
CA LYS A 166 -14.02 21.68 2.83
C LYS A 166 -13.31 22.28 1.62
N THR A 167 -12.93 21.44 0.66
CA THR A 167 -12.18 21.87 -0.53
C THR A 167 -13.07 22.14 -1.74
N LYS A 168 -14.31 21.67 -1.70
CA LYS A 168 -15.30 21.75 -2.78
C LYS A 168 -14.87 21.01 -4.06
N ARG A 169 -13.84 20.18 -4.00
CA ARG A 169 -13.41 19.31 -5.08
C ARG A 169 -14.26 18.04 -5.15
N GLY A 170 -14.43 17.52 -6.36
CA GLY A 170 -15.26 16.38 -6.64
C GLY A 170 -16.69 16.78 -7.09
N PRO A 171 -17.52 15.84 -7.51
CA PRO A 171 -17.15 14.46 -7.85
C PRO A 171 -16.16 14.37 -9.03
N LEU A 172 -15.43 13.24 -9.12
CA LEU A 172 -14.49 13.02 -10.20
C LEU A 172 -15.20 12.41 -11.42
N SER A 173 -14.86 12.92 -12.62
CA SER A 173 -15.31 12.33 -13.89
C SER A 173 -14.43 11.14 -14.29
N GLU A 174 -14.85 10.37 -15.27
CA GLU A 174 -14.03 9.27 -15.81
C GLU A 174 -12.70 9.77 -16.39
N ASP A 175 -12.67 11.01 -16.90
CA ASP A 175 -11.46 11.63 -17.46
C ASP A 175 -10.74 12.56 -16.46
N TRP A 176 -10.94 12.35 -15.18
CA TRP A 176 -10.46 13.27 -14.14
C TRP A 176 -8.93 13.46 -14.17
N ILE A 177 -8.17 12.43 -14.49
CA ILE A 177 -6.70 12.52 -14.55
C ILE A 177 -6.29 13.50 -15.63
N GLN A 178 -6.88 13.39 -16.82
CA GLN A 178 -6.59 14.26 -17.94
C GLN A 178 -7.05 15.70 -17.67
N GLU A 179 -8.21 15.87 -17.05
CA GLU A 179 -8.74 17.16 -16.62
C GLU A 179 -7.82 17.86 -15.63
N TYR A 180 -7.37 17.16 -14.59
CA TYR A 180 -6.47 17.70 -13.57
C TYR A 180 -5.09 18.00 -14.15
N LYS A 181 -4.58 17.11 -14.99
CA LYS A 181 -3.29 17.29 -15.67
C LYS A 181 -3.27 18.52 -16.55
N ASN A 182 -4.37 18.81 -17.26
CA ASN A 182 -4.49 19.94 -18.15
C ASN A 182 -4.75 21.27 -17.43
N ASN A 183 -5.08 21.23 -16.15
CA ASN A 183 -5.39 22.43 -15.36
C ASN A 183 -4.60 22.47 -14.04
N PRO A 184 -3.26 22.48 -14.10
CA PRO A 184 -2.42 22.33 -12.91
C PRO A 184 -2.57 23.47 -11.89
N GLY A 185 -2.99 24.66 -12.33
CA GLY A 185 -3.24 25.79 -11.43
C GLY A 185 -4.57 25.73 -10.68
N LYS A 186 -5.51 24.91 -11.17
CA LYS A 186 -6.86 24.80 -10.61
C LYS A 186 -7.06 23.49 -9.83
N TYR A 187 -6.49 22.40 -10.32
CA TYR A 187 -6.68 21.08 -9.78
C TYR A 187 -5.35 20.46 -9.38
N PRO A 188 -5.10 20.27 -8.08
CA PRO A 188 -3.88 19.58 -7.64
C PRO A 188 -3.93 18.10 -7.97
N ILE A 189 -2.82 17.57 -8.46
CA ILE A 189 -2.67 16.15 -8.72
C ILE A 189 -1.33 15.66 -8.18
N MET A 190 -1.35 14.49 -7.60
CA MET A 190 -0.16 13.80 -7.13
C MET A 190 -0.23 12.34 -7.54
N CYS A 191 0.85 11.61 -7.39
CA CYS A 191 0.88 10.17 -7.59
C CYS A 191 1.61 9.50 -6.44
N ALA A 192 1.02 8.44 -5.92
CA ALA A 192 1.66 7.49 -5.04
C ALA A 192 2.29 6.40 -5.91
N TYR A 193 3.62 6.34 -5.91
CA TYR A 193 4.39 5.27 -6.56
C TYR A 193 4.73 4.22 -5.51
N LYS A 194 4.19 3.03 -5.68
CA LYS A 194 4.35 1.96 -4.71
C LYS A 194 5.03 0.76 -5.35
N LEU A 195 6.24 0.44 -4.89
CA LEU A 195 6.99 -0.72 -5.33
C LEU A 195 6.79 -1.85 -4.33
N CYS A 196 6.21 -2.95 -4.76
CA CYS A 196 5.93 -4.10 -3.92
C CYS A 196 6.74 -5.31 -4.41
N LYS A 197 7.65 -5.77 -3.58
CA LYS A 197 8.47 -6.96 -3.82
C LYS A 197 8.00 -8.08 -2.89
N VAL A 198 7.46 -9.14 -3.48
CA VAL A 198 7.01 -10.32 -2.73
C VAL A 198 7.96 -11.48 -3.00
N GLU A 199 8.53 -12.03 -1.95
CA GLU A 199 9.34 -13.23 -2.02
C GLU A 199 8.74 -14.30 -1.12
N PHE A 200 8.50 -15.47 -1.70
CA PHE A 200 8.06 -16.65 -0.97
C PHE A 200 8.62 -17.88 -1.66
N ARG A 201 9.60 -18.52 -1.05
CA ARG A 201 10.27 -19.69 -1.60
C ARG A 201 9.91 -20.93 -0.80
N TYR A 202 8.85 -21.61 -1.22
CA TYR A 202 8.43 -22.85 -0.58
C TYR A 202 7.91 -23.85 -1.61
N TRP A 203 8.66 -24.93 -1.85
CA TRP A 203 8.22 -26.16 -2.51
C TRP A 203 7.48 -26.01 -3.85
N GLY A 204 7.96 -25.21 -4.77
CA GLY A 204 7.36 -25.06 -6.10
C GLY A 204 6.02 -24.33 -6.14
N MET A 205 5.55 -23.80 -5.00
CA MET A 205 4.30 -23.05 -4.90
C MET A 205 4.51 -21.54 -4.90
N GLN A 206 5.73 -21.09 -5.06
CA GLN A 206 6.15 -19.71 -4.94
C GLN A 206 5.29 -18.73 -5.75
N SER A 207 5.18 -18.93 -7.05
CA SER A 207 4.46 -18.00 -7.93
C SER A 207 2.98 -17.86 -7.58
N LYS A 208 2.34 -18.95 -7.18
CA LYS A 208 0.93 -18.99 -6.79
C LYS A 208 0.66 -18.21 -5.52
N ILE A 209 1.54 -18.36 -4.54
CA ILE A 209 1.43 -17.70 -3.23
C ILE A 209 1.77 -16.22 -3.34
N GLU A 210 2.82 -15.87 -4.08
CA GLU A 210 3.20 -14.48 -4.33
C GLU A 210 2.06 -13.72 -5.03
N ARG A 211 1.41 -14.35 -6.00
CA ARG A 211 0.26 -13.78 -6.70
C ARG A 211 -0.94 -13.59 -5.77
N PHE A 212 -1.23 -14.57 -4.93
CA PHE A 212 -2.28 -14.49 -3.90
C PHE A 212 -2.04 -13.33 -2.94
N ILE A 213 -0.81 -13.14 -2.49
CA ILE A 213 -0.45 -12.04 -1.57
C ILE A 213 -0.69 -10.69 -2.22
N HIS A 214 -0.35 -10.53 -3.50
CA HIS A 214 -0.62 -9.29 -4.25
C HIS A 214 -2.12 -9.02 -4.39
N ASP A 215 -2.92 -10.07 -4.59
CA ASP A 215 -4.37 -9.95 -4.78
C ASP A 215 -5.09 -9.57 -3.47
N VAL A 216 -4.55 -9.96 -2.32
CA VAL A 216 -5.12 -9.69 -1.00
C VAL A 216 -4.61 -8.37 -0.40
N GLY A 217 -3.37 -7.99 -0.71
CA GLY A 217 -2.74 -6.75 -0.24
C GLY A 217 -3.11 -5.55 -1.08
#